data_2abcf98cc9aa5d910b91c40108b2b8cd
#
_entry.id   2abcf98cc9aa5d910b91c40108b2b8cd
#
_cell.length_a   1.000
_cell.length_b   1.000
_cell.length_c   1.000
_cell.angle_alpha   90.00
_cell.angle_beta   90.00
_cell.angle_gamma   90.00
#
_symmetry.space_group_name_H-M   'P 1'
#
loop_
_entity.id
_entity.type
_entity.pdbx_description
1 polymer ?
#
loop_
_entity_poly.entity_id
_entity_poly.type
_entity_poly.pdbx_seq_one_letter_code
_entity_poly.pdbx_strand_id
1 'polypeptide(L)'
;MKLIINIIKAILGGILYLPHILMFLIQPKATKRFIISDIYANTSSKGHYGSGDESFCGGGKLRIISGLWYLCNLLPSDLYFQSLFLYRLRKCKLRHLLYHRHFTLEIPLDTEIGLGLKYDHPFSTILNAKKIGNYCRIKNNITIGNKNDDETLRPVLGDNVYIGAGAIIIGKITIGDGSIIGAGAVVTKSIPPNSIVVGNPARHLS
;
A
#
# COMPACT_ATOMS: atom_id res chain seq x y z
N MET A 1 9.74 14.12 28.18
CA MET A 1 9.37 12.70 28.38
C MET A 1 8.97 12.01 27.07
N LYS A 2 7.95 12.48 26.30
CA LYS A 2 7.53 11.86 25.02
C LYS A 2 8.66 11.71 23.98
N LEU A 3 9.53 12.73 23.83
CA LEU A 3 10.66 12.69 22.89
C LEU A 3 11.66 11.58 23.24
N ILE A 4 12.01 11.45 24.51
CA ILE A 4 12.96 10.42 24.99
C ILE A 4 12.39 9.03 24.76
N ILE A 5 11.10 8.82 25.05
CA ILE A 5 10.41 7.55 24.80
C ILE A 5 10.43 7.20 23.31
N ASN A 6 10.20 8.17 22.43
CA ASN A 6 10.24 7.94 20.97
C ASN A 6 11.66 7.61 20.49
N ILE A 7 12.68 8.26 21.03
CA ILE A 7 14.09 7.95 20.71
C ILE A 7 14.44 6.51 21.15
N ILE A 8 14.06 6.12 22.38
CA ILE A 8 14.30 4.76 22.89
C ILE A 8 13.58 3.74 22.02
N LYS A 9 12.32 3.96 21.66
CA LYS A 9 11.56 3.09 20.77
C LYS A 9 12.21 2.95 19.39
N ALA A 10 12.72 4.05 18.83
CA ALA A 10 13.40 4.02 17.54
C ALA A 10 14.73 3.26 17.60
N ILE A 11 15.51 3.40 18.69
CA ILE A 11 16.76 2.66 18.90
C ILE A 11 16.47 1.17 19.07
N LEU A 12 15.54 0.79 19.94
CA LEU A 12 15.16 -0.61 20.17
C LEU A 12 14.55 -1.22 18.91
N GLY A 13 13.70 -0.47 18.21
CA GLY A 13 13.14 -0.88 16.92
C GLY A 13 14.24 -1.06 15.87
N GLY A 14 15.20 -0.14 15.81
CA GLY A 14 16.36 -0.24 14.92
C GLY A 14 17.18 -1.51 15.13
N ILE A 15 17.41 -1.88 16.40
CA ILE A 15 18.14 -3.12 16.74
C ILE A 15 17.31 -4.35 16.36
N LEU A 16 16.03 -4.40 16.75
CA LEU A 16 15.16 -5.55 16.52
C LEU A 16 14.92 -5.78 15.01
N TYR A 17 14.80 -4.70 14.23
CA TYR A 17 14.55 -4.76 12.80
C TYR A 17 15.80 -4.49 11.95
N LEU A 18 17.00 -4.64 12.54
CA LEU A 18 18.27 -4.49 11.81
C LEU A 18 18.31 -5.32 10.51
N PRO A 19 17.87 -6.59 10.48
CA PRO A 19 17.83 -7.35 9.23
C PRO A 19 16.96 -6.69 8.16
N HIS A 20 15.81 -6.10 8.52
CA HIS A 20 14.92 -5.39 7.60
C HIS A 20 15.57 -4.12 7.05
N ILE A 21 16.29 -3.39 7.92
CA ILE A 21 17.04 -2.17 7.54
C ILE A 21 18.17 -2.52 6.58
N LEU A 22 18.94 -3.56 6.88
CA LEU A 22 20.01 -4.03 6.00
C LEU A 22 19.45 -4.46 4.65
N MET A 23 18.33 -5.21 4.65
CA MET A 23 17.64 -5.58 3.41
C MET A 23 17.20 -4.37 2.60
N PHE A 24 16.69 -3.30 3.24
CA PHE A 24 16.37 -2.05 2.56
C PHE A 24 17.62 -1.42 1.94
N LEU A 25 18.74 -1.38 2.69
CA LEU A 25 19.96 -0.72 2.22
C LEU A 25 20.59 -1.38 0.99
N ILE A 26 20.44 -2.69 0.82
CA ILE A 26 20.98 -3.42 -0.34
C ILE A 26 20.06 -3.36 -1.57
N GLN A 27 18.81 -2.86 -1.45
CA GLN A 27 17.88 -2.83 -2.57
C GLN A 27 18.30 -1.85 -3.67
N PRO A 28 17.92 -2.14 -4.94
CA PRO A 28 18.05 -1.20 -6.05
C PRO A 28 17.35 0.13 -5.77
N LYS A 29 17.81 1.22 -6.40
CA LYS A 29 17.22 2.56 -6.24
C LYS A 29 15.70 2.58 -6.52
N ALA A 30 15.24 1.84 -7.53
CA ALA A 30 13.82 1.73 -7.86
C ALA A 30 13.00 1.15 -6.69
N THR A 31 13.44 0.04 -6.09
CA THR A 31 12.76 -0.58 -4.93
C THR A 31 12.76 0.36 -3.73
N LYS A 32 13.88 1.03 -3.45
CA LYS A 32 13.95 2.05 -2.38
C LYS A 32 12.95 3.18 -2.59
N ARG A 33 12.77 3.64 -3.84
CA ARG A 33 11.79 4.68 -4.18
C ARG A 33 10.37 4.26 -3.81
N PHE A 34 9.98 3.01 -4.10
CA PHE A 34 8.67 2.49 -3.71
C PHE A 34 8.51 2.46 -2.18
N ILE A 35 9.48 1.89 -1.46
CA ILE A 35 9.42 1.80 0.00
C ILE A 35 9.34 3.19 0.63
N ILE A 36 10.14 4.14 0.19
CA ILE A 36 10.15 5.51 0.70
C ILE A 36 8.80 6.19 0.42
N SER A 37 8.22 6.01 -0.77
CA SER A 37 6.91 6.58 -1.09
C SER A 37 5.80 6.02 -0.20
N ASP A 38 5.83 4.71 0.09
CA ASP A 38 4.87 4.08 1.00
C ASP A 38 5.03 4.57 2.44
N ILE A 39 6.28 4.81 2.91
CA ILE A 39 6.54 5.41 4.22
C ILE A 39 5.85 6.77 4.32
N TYR A 40 6.09 7.65 3.35
CA TYR A 40 5.48 8.99 3.37
C TYR A 40 3.96 8.94 3.27
N ALA A 41 3.41 8.07 2.44
CA ALA A 41 1.97 7.91 2.31
C ALA A 41 1.31 7.53 3.65
N ASN A 42 1.97 6.67 4.44
CA ASN A 42 1.39 6.14 5.68
C ASN A 42 1.80 6.92 6.95
N THR A 43 2.77 7.85 6.87
CA THR A 43 3.16 8.71 8.00
C THR A 43 2.57 10.11 7.94
N SER A 44 2.15 10.57 6.76
CA SER A 44 1.55 11.90 6.60
C SER A 44 0.14 11.94 7.16
N SER A 45 -0.07 12.74 8.22
CA SER A 45 -1.39 12.99 8.81
C SER A 45 -2.30 13.88 7.94
N LYS A 46 -1.72 14.60 6.98
CA LYS A 46 -2.47 15.47 6.05
C LYS A 46 -2.81 14.68 4.80
N GLY A 47 -4.08 14.35 4.65
CA GLY A 47 -4.64 13.65 3.49
C GLY A 47 -4.64 14.45 2.19
N HIS A 48 -3.59 15.20 1.89
CA HIS A 48 -3.43 15.86 0.60
C HIS A 48 -2.89 14.83 -0.42
N TYR A 49 -3.81 14.07 -0.97
CA TYR A 49 -3.65 13.40 -2.24
C TYR A 49 -4.17 14.35 -3.31
N GLY A 50 -3.29 14.93 -4.06
CA GLY A 50 -3.70 15.78 -5.16
C GLY A 50 -2.60 16.73 -5.54
N SER A 51 -1.66 16.22 -6.15
CA SER A 51 -0.76 16.75 -7.17
C SER A 51 0.42 15.80 -7.22
N GLY A 52 0.62 15.20 -8.36
CA GLY A 52 1.77 14.35 -8.64
C GLY A 52 3.08 15.14 -8.56
N ASP A 53 3.39 15.60 -7.37
CA ASP A 53 4.65 16.28 -7.12
C ASP A 53 5.76 15.22 -7.07
N GLU A 54 6.26 14.89 -8.26
CA GLU A 54 7.44 14.02 -8.44
C GLU A 54 8.66 14.55 -7.67
N SER A 55 8.64 15.83 -7.23
CA SER A 55 9.66 16.42 -6.38
C SER A 55 9.84 15.65 -5.06
N PHE A 56 8.79 14.98 -4.60
CA PHE A 56 8.81 14.16 -3.38
C PHE A 56 9.62 12.86 -3.53
N CYS A 57 9.77 12.34 -4.74
CA CYS A 57 10.55 11.12 -5.02
C CYS A 57 12.00 11.40 -5.47
N GLY A 58 12.38 12.65 -5.65
CA GLY A 58 13.73 13.08 -6.03
C GLY A 58 14.67 13.00 -4.81
N GLY A 59 15.44 11.91 -4.71
CA GLY A 59 16.19 11.60 -3.52
C GLY A 59 17.54 12.30 -3.37
N GLY A 60 17.71 13.13 -2.37
CA GLY A 60 19.02 13.47 -1.79
C GLY A 60 19.34 12.56 -0.59
N LYS A 61 20.61 12.56 -0.16
CA LYS A 61 21.08 11.80 1.04
C LYS A 61 20.23 12.06 2.31
N LEU A 62 19.71 13.27 2.48
CA LEU A 62 18.84 13.65 3.62
C LEU A 62 17.52 12.85 3.64
N ARG A 63 16.97 12.51 2.47
CA ARG A 63 15.71 11.75 2.39
C ARG A 63 15.87 10.26 2.72
N ILE A 64 17.04 9.70 2.45
CA ILE A 64 17.37 8.33 2.86
C ILE A 64 17.47 8.26 4.39
N ILE A 65 18.11 9.25 5.03
CA ILE A 65 18.26 9.30 6.49
C ILE A 65 16.90 9.47 7.17
N SER A 66 16.05 10.38 6.69
CA SER A 66 14.68 10.51 7.20
C SER A 66 13.85 9.27 6.94
N GLY A 67 13.98 8.65 5.76
CA GLY A 67 13.34 7.38 5.45
C GLY A 67 13.75 6.25 6.39
N LEU A 68 15.03 6.15 6.74
CA LEU A 68 15.53 5.18 7.73
C LEU A 68 14.94 5.43 9.13
N TRP A 69 14.87 6.68 9.56
CA TRP A 69 14.24 7.05 10.83
C TRP A 69 12.77 6.60 10.88
N TYR A 70 12.00 6.90 9.84
CA TYR A 70 10.62 6.46 9.73
C TYR A 70 10.50 4.94 9.65
N LEU A 71 11.39 4.26 8.94
CA LEU A 71 11.42 2.81 8.86
C LEU A 71 11.63 2.17 10.24
N CYS A 72 12.56 2.69 11.03
CA CYS A 72 12.82 2.24 12.41
C CYS A 72 11.60 2.43 13.34
N ASN A 73 10.74 3.39 13.06
CA ASN A 73 9.52 3.61 13.84
C ASN A 73 8.31 2.82 13.31
N LEU A 74 8.15 2.71 11.99
CA LEU A 74 7.00 2.02 11.38
C LEU A 74 7.10 0.51 11.49
N LEU A 75 8.26 -0.09 11.24
CA LEU A 75 8.39 -1.55 11.28
C LEU A 75 7.96 -2.16 12.62
N PRO A 76 8.33 -1.59 13.80
CA PRO A 76 7.87 -2.14 15.07
C PRO A 76 6.44 -1.77 15.45
N SER A 77 5.89 -0.68 14.93
CA SER A 77 4.61 -0.13 15.37
C SER A 77 3.45 -0.44 14.42
N ASP A 78 3.72 -0.70 13.15
CA ASP A 78 2.71 -0.95 12.12
C ASP A 78 2.97 -2.27 11.39
N LEU A 79 2.25 -3.29 11.83
CA LEU A 79 2.35 -4.64 11.27
C LEU A 79 1.87 -4.70 9.81
N TYR A 80 0.95 -3.84 9.41
CA TYR A 80 0.48 -3.78 8.02
C TYR A 80 1.56 -3.18 7.12
N PHE A 81 2.32 -2.22 7.65
CA PHE A 81 3.50 -1.71 6.95
C PHE A 81 4.55 -2.81 6.73
N GLN A 82 4.74 -3.71 7.69
CA GLN A 82 5.62 -4.86 7.50
C GLN A 82 5.19 -5.71 6.29
N SER A 83 3.88 -5.97 6.13
CA SER A 83 3.35 -6.72 4.99
C SER A 83 3.66 -6.03 3.67
N LEU A 84 3.42 -4.73 3.58
CA LEU A 84 3.72 -3.93 2.39
C LEU A 84 5.23 -3.86 2.12
N PHE A 85 6.04 -3.68 3.15
CA PHE A 85 7.50 -3.68 3.06
C PHE A 85 8.03 -5.00 2.49
N LEU A 86 7.59 -6.15 3.03
CA LEU A 86 7.98 -7.46 2.55
C LEU A 86 7.49 -7.74 1.13
N TYR A 87 6.31 -7.25 0.78
CA TYR A 87 5.83 -7.30 -0.59
C TYR A 87 6.77 -6.51 -1.53
N ARG A 88 7.25 -5.31 -1.14
CA ARG A 88 8.23 -4.54 -1.91
C ARG A 88 9.56 -5.28 -2.09
N LEU A 89 9.91 -6.14 -1.14
CA LEU A 89 11.10 -7.01 -1.20
C LEU A 89 10.86 -8.32 -1.97
N ARG A 90 9.72 -8.53 -2.64
CA ARG A 90 9.35 -9.81 -3.26
C ARG A 90 10.38 -10.38 -4.26
N LYS A 91 11.20 -9.52 -4.87
CA LYS A 91 12.30 -9.92 -5.76
C LYS A 91 13.61 -10.23 -5.03
N CYS A 92 13.70 -9.97 -3.73
CA CYS A 92 14.88 -10.27 -2.93
C CYS A 92 14.84 -11.73 -2.45
N LYS A 93 15.83 -12.53 -2.85
CA LYS A 93 15.92 -13.96 -2.47
C LYS A 93 16.02 -14.17 -0.95
N LEU A 94 16.58 -13.19 -0.22
CA LEU A 94 16.80 -13.28 1.23
C LEU A 94 15.58 -12.84 2.06
N ARG A 95 14.48 -12.41 1.45
CA ARG A 95 13.29 -11.92 2.17
C ARG A 95 12.71 -12.95 3.16
N HIS A 96 12.87 -14.26 2.87
CA HIS A 96 12.39 -15.35 3.72
C HIS A 96 13.10 -15.41 5.08
N LEU A 97 14.25 -14.76 5.22
CA LEU A 97 14.95 -14.63 6.50
C LEU A 97 14.30 -13.57 7.42
N LEU A 98 13.43 -12.74 6.86
CA LEU A 98 12.71 -11.73 7.64
C LEU A 98 11.44 -12.35 8.20
N TYR A 99 11.34 -12.38 9.54
CA TYR A 99 10.14 -12.86 10.20
C TYR A 99 8.97 -11.92 9.92
N HIS A 100 7.86 -12.51 9.50
CA HIS A 100 6.62 -11.79 9.20
C HIS A 100 5.42 -12.58 9.72
N ARG A 101 4.56 -11.90 10.47
CA ARG A 101 3.37 -12.49 11.05
C ARG A 101 2.16 -11.59 10.81
N HIS A 102 1.64 -11.59 9.57
CA HIS A 102 0.39 -10.90 9.33
C HIS A 102 -0.44 -11.60 8.25
N PHE A 103 -1.55 -12.20 8.69
CA PHE A 103 -2.46 -12.96 7.84
C PHE A 103 -3.71 -12.14 7.45
N THR A 104 -3.79 -10.87 7.84
CA THR A 104 -5.02 -10.08 7.65
C THR A 104 -4.95 -9.10 6.48
N LEU A 105 -3.74 -8.86 5.94
CA LEU A 105 -3.52 -8.14 4.68
C LEU A 105 -2.79 -9.05 3.72
N GLU A 106 -3.49 -9.55 2.73
CA GLU A 106 -2.94 -10.43 1.70
C GLU A 106 -2.65 -9.66 0.42
N ILE A 107 -1.40 -9.74 -0.04
CA ILE A 107 -0.95 -9.14 -1.30
C ILE A 107 -0.24 -10.22 -2.10
N PRO A 108 -0.86 -10.77 -3.16
CA PRO A 108 -0.23 -11.73 -4.04
C PRO A 108 1.05 -11.16 -4.66
N LEU A 109 2.07 -12.00 -4.80
CA LEU A 109 3.42 -11.54 -5.18
C LEU A 109 3.51 -11.00 -6.61
N ASP A 110 2.60 -11.39 -7.46
CA ASP A 110 2.48 -10.98 -8.86
C ASP A 110 1.56 -9.78 -9.08
N THR A 111 0.85 -9.32 -8.04
CA THR A 111 0.13 -8.04 -8.09
C THR A 111 1.12 -6.91 -8.32
N GLU A 112 0.90 -6.07 -9.32
CA GLU A 112 1.69 -4.86 -9.53
C GLU A 112 1.13 -3.72 -8.69
N ILE A 113 1.93 -3.10 -7.81
CA ILE A 113 1.52 -1.95 -7.01
C ILE A 113 2.43 -0.76 -7.29
N GLY A 114 1.83 0.37 -7.65
CA GLY A 114 2.49 1.65 -7.89
C GLY A 114 3.09 2.27 -6.63
N LEU A 115 3.46 3.53 -6.73
CA LEU A 115 4.06 4.31 -5.64
C LEU A 115 3.00 4.73 -4.61
N GLY A 116 3.40 4.86 -3.35
CA GLY A 116 2.64 5.56 -2.32
C GLY A 116 1.29 4.93 -1.99
N LEU A 117 1.19 3.59 -1.96
CA LEU A 117 -0.03 2.94 -1.49
C LEU A 117 -0.28 3.33 -0.03
N LYS A 118 -1.39 4.00 0.22
CA LYS A 118 -1.88 4.33 1.56
C LYS A 118 -2.95 3.36 2.00
N TYR A 119 -2.89 2.96 3.25
CA TYR A 119 -3.93 2.15 3.87
C TYR A 119 -4.37 2.74 5.21
N ASP A 120 -5.64 2.52 5.54
CA ASP A 120 -6.20 2.87 6.85
C ASP A 120 -6.80 1.60 7.46
N HIS A 121 -6.09 1.02 8.45
CA HIS A 121 -6.50 -0.19 9.18
C HIS A 121 -6.86 -1.40 8.28
N PRO A 122 -6.00 -1.85 7.36
CA PRO A 122 -6.34 -2.77 6.28
C PRO A 122 -6.47 -4.24 6.72
N PHE A 123 -7.02 -4.51 7.90
CA PHE A 123 -7.29 -5.87 8.34
C PHE A 123 -8.34 -6.54 7.43
N SER A 124 -8.28 -7.86 7.32
CA SER A 124 -9.18 -8.67 6.49
C SER A 124 -9.27 -8.15 5.05
N THR A 125 -8.10 -7.80 4.47
CA THR A 125 -8.03 -7.17 3.15
C THR A 125 -7.20 -8.04 2.20
N ILE A 126 -7.76 -8.31 1.02
CA ILE A 126 -7.13 -9.07 -0.06
C ILE A 126 -6.97 -8.15 -1.27
N LEU A 127 -5.74 -8.00 -1.77
CA LEU A 127 -5.41 -7.14 -2.91
C LEU A 127 -4.98 -7.97 -4.13
N ASN A 128 -5.80 -8.96 -4.53
CA ASN A 128 -5.55 -9.80 -5.70
C ASN A 128 -5.97 -9.08 -7.00
N ALA A 129 -5.27 -7.98 -7.30
CA ALA A 129 -5.41 -7.24 -8.55
C ALA A 129 -4.30 -7.61 -9.54
N LYS A 130 -4.52 -7.42 -10.84
CA LYS A 130 -3.45 -7.44 -11.83
C LYS A 130 -2.52 -6.24 -11.61
N LYS A 131 -3.10 -5.04 -11.39
CA LYS A 131 -2.37 -3.81 -11.13
C LYS A 131 -3.17 -2.89 -10.21
N ILE A 132 -2.48 -2.23 -9.30
CA ILE A 132 -2.94 -1.09 -8.51
C ILE A 132 -2.02 0.09 -8.85
N GLY A 133 -2.58 1.20 -9.28
CA GLY A 133 -1.86 2.39 -9.68
C GLY A 133 -1.13 3.10 -8.55
N ASN A 134 -0.65 4.30 -8.83
CA ASN A 134 0.06 5.12 -7.87
C ASN A 134 -0.92 5.84 -6.92
N TYR A 135 -0.48 6.08 -5.69
CA TYR A 135 -1.18 6.92 -4.70
C TYR A 135 -2.62 6.46 -4.41
N CYS A 136 -2.90 5.17 -4.59
CA CYS A 136 -4.17 4.59 -4.19
C CYS A 136 -4.32 4.56 -2.68
N ARG A 137 -5.56 4.69 -2.20
CA ARG A 137 -5.89 4.61 -0.78
C ARG A 137 -6.93 3.53 -0.53
N ILE A 138 -6.63 2.62 0.39
CA ILE A 138 -7.49 1.52 0.77
C ILE A 138 -7.88 1.58 2.24
N LYS A 139 -9.10 1.18 2.53
CA LYS A 139 -9.61 0.99 3.90
C LYS A 139 -9.51 -0.49 4.30
N ASN A 140 -10.22 -0.87 5.32
CA ASN A 140 -10.30 -2.24 5.84
C ASN A 140 -11.35 -3.09 5.13
N ASN A 141 -11.22 -4.42 5.30
CA ASN A 141 -12.20 -5.42 4.85
C ASN A 141 -12.52 -5.33 3.35
N ILE A 142 -11.50 -5.11 2.53
CA ILE A 142 -11.62 -4.99 1.08
C ILE A 142 -11.25 -6.31 0.43
N THR A 143 -12.03 -6.69 -0.58
CA THR A 143 -11.70 -7.81 -1.45
C THR A 143 -11.54 -7.32 -2.88
N ILE A 144 -10.31 -7.42 -3.40
CA ILE A 144 -10.04 -7.30 -4.82
C ILE A 144 -9.67 -8.68 -5.31
N GLY A 145 -10.36 -9.19 -6.32
CA GLY A 145 -10.15 -10.56 -6.74
C GLY A 145 -10.51 -10.89 -8.18
N ASN A 146 -10.11 -12.08 -8.58
CA ASN A 146 -10.47 -12.69 -9.84
C ASN A 146 -11.95 -13.11 -9.87
N LYS A 147 -12.43 -13.47 -11.04
CA LYS A 147 -13.74 -14.08 -11.24
C LYS A 147 -13.57 -15.55 -11.61
N ASN A 148 -14.40 -16.42 -11.03
CA ASN A 148 -14.43 -17.85 -11.33
C ASN A 148 -13.08 -18.57 -11.13
N ASP A 149 -12.29 -18.16 -10.14
CA ASP A 149 -10.94 -18.71 -9.85
C ASP A 149 -9.95 -18.60 -11.02
N ASP A 150 -10.23 -17.71 -11.98
CA ASP A 150 -9.37 -17.44 -13.14
C ASP A 150 -8.47 -16.23 -12.89
N GLU A 151 -7.18 -16.49 -12.70
CA GLU A 151 -6.17 -15.45 -12.42
C GLU A 151 -5.99 -14.45 -13.57
N THR A 152 -6.48 -14.76 -14.78
CA THR A 152 -6.49 -13.81 -15.91
C THR A 152 -7.60 -12.77 -15.79
N LEU A 153 -8.60 -13.03 -14.95
CA LEU A 153 -9.77 -12.19 -14.76
C LEU A 153 -9.65 -11.30 -13.51
N ARG A 154 -8.48 -10.73 -13.28
CA ARG A 154 -8.19 -9.82 -12.16
C ARG A 154 -8.40 -8.34 -12.54
N PRO A 155 -8.86 -7.51 -11.57
CA PRO A 155 -9.05 -6.07 -11.77
C PRO A 155 -7.73 -5.31 -12.04
N VAL A 156 -7.86 -4.20 -12.77
CA VAL A 156 -6.83 -3.17 -12.94
C VAL A 156 -7.35 -1.88 -12.32
N LEU A 157 -6.61 -1.30 -11.40
CA LEU A 157 -6.91 -0.01 -10.78
C LEU A 157 -5.94 1.05 -11.32
N GLY A 158 -6.46 2.19 -11.69
CA GLY A 158 -5.71 3.37 -12.07
C GLY A 158 -5.04 4.07 -10.89
N ASP A 159 -4.57 5.28 -11.13
CA ASP A 159 -3.91 6.12 -10.13
C ASP A 159 -4.91 6.86 -9.24
N ASN A 160 -4.55 7.20 -8.01
CA ASN A 160 -5.37 7.98 -7.07
C ASN A 160 -6.76 7.39 -6.77
N VAL A 161 -6.93 6.09 -6.90
CA VAL A 161 -8.20 5.42 -6.59
C VAL A 161 -8.37 5.30 -5.07
N TYR A 162 -9.56 5.71 -4.59
CA TYR A 162 -9.96 5.52 -3.20
C TYR A 162 -10.93 4.35 -3.07
N ILE A 163 -10.67 3.43 -2.14
CA ILE A 163 -11.51 2.27 -1.88
C ILE A 163 -12.00 2.30 -0.44
N GLY A 164 -13.30 2.47 -0.27
CA GLY A 164 -13.99 2.48 1.02
C GLY A 164 -14.02 1.13 1.70
N ALA A 165 -14.25 1.12 3.00
CA ALA A 165 -14.30 -0.08 3.82
C ALA A 165 -15.36 -1.08 3.33
N GLY A 166 -15.02 -2.37 3.35
CA GLY A 166 -15.94 -3.44 2.94
C GLY A 166 -16.24 -3.49 1.44
N ALA A 167 -15.53 -2.74 0.61
CA ALA A 167 -15.76 -2.77 -0.83
C ALA A 167 -15.24 -4.08 -1.45
N ILE A 168 -15.95 -4.56 -2.47
CA ILE A 168 -15.64 -5.78 -3.21
C ILE A 168 -15.49 -5.41 -4.70
N ILE A 169 -14.33 -5.73 -5.29
CA ILE A 169 -14.00 -5.43 -6.69
C ILE A 169 -13.58 -6.72 -7.37
N ILE A 170 -14.40 -7.25 -8.27
CA ILE A 170 -14.18 -8.59 -8.82
C ILE A 170 -14.29 -8.60 -10.35
N GLY A 171 -13.36 -9.34 -10.97
CA GLY A 171 -13.40 -9.66 -12.40
C GLY A 171 -12.41 -8.86 -13.23
N LYS A 172 -12.38 -9.13 -14.54
CA LYS A 172 -11.54 -8.42 -15.52
C LYS A 172 -12.13 -7.03 -15.82
N ILE A 173 -12.01 -6.14 -14.86
CA ILE A 173 -12.56 -4.78 -14.91
C ILE A 173 -11.45 -3.75 -14.72
N THR A 174 -11.69 -2.54 -15.17
CA THR A 174 -10.81 -1.40 -14.97
C THR A 174 -11.50 -0.35 -14.12
N ILE A 175 -10.85 0.11 -13.08
CA ILE A 175 -11.25 1.26 -12.27
C ILE A 175 -10.39 2.43 -12.74
N GLY A 176 -11.01 3.45 -13.30
CA GLY A 176 -10.32 4.62 -13.84
C GLY A 176 -9.67 5.48 -12.75
N ASP A 177 -8.71 6.31 -13.16
CA ASP A 177 -7.95 7.20 -12.27
C ASP A 177 -8.86 8.12 -11.46
N GLY A 178 -8.49 8.42 -10.23
CA GLY A 178 -9.22 9.34 -9.36
C GLY A 178 -10.60 8.87 -8.92
N SER A 179 -10.99 7.62 -9.23
CA SER A 179 -12.31 7.10 -8.87
C SER A 179 -12.43 6.80 -7.38
N ILE A 180 -13.63 6.95 -6.84
CA ILE A 180 -13.99 6.68 -5.46
C ILE A 180 -14.97 5.51 -5.42
N ILE A 181 -14.56 4.43 -4.79
CA ILE A 181 -15.41 3.29 -4.49
C ILE A 181 -15.92 3.46 -3.05
N GLY A 182 -17.23 3.65 -2.91
CA GLY A 182 -17.85 3.83 -1.61
C GLY A 182 -17.78 2.59 -0.72
N ALA A 183 -17.95 2.78 0.57
CA ALA A 183 -17.95 1.67 1.52
C ALA A 183 -19.05 0.65 1.18
N GLY A 184 -18.74 -0.65 1.29
CA GLY A 184 -19.65 -1.74 0.99
C GLY A 184 -20.05 -1.87 -0.49
N ALA A 185 -19.46 -1.11 -1.40
CA ALA A 185 -19.80 -1.20 -2.82
C ALA A 185 -19.31 -2.51 -3.44
N VAL A 186 -20.13 -3.13 -4.28
CA VAL A 186 -19.80 -4.35 -5.03
C VAL A 186 -19.66 -4.01 -6.50
N VAL A 187 -18.42 -3.95 -6.97
CA VAL A 187 -18.03 -3.51 -8.31
C VAL A 187 -17.71 -4.71 -9.17
N THR A 188 -18.50 -4.94 -10.21
CA THR A 188 -18.35 -6.04 -11.17
C THR A 188 -18.29 -5.56 -12.63
N LYS A 189 -18.27 -4.25 -12.83
CA LYS A 189 -18.16 -3.61 -14.16
C LYS A 189 -17.11 -2.51 -14.10
N SER A 190 -16.47 -2.24 -15.22
CA SER A 190 -15.48 -1.16 -15.34
C SER A 190 -16.09 0.20 -15.03
N ILE A 191 -15.29 1.08 -14.45
CA ILE A 191 -15.68 2.42 -13.99
C ILE A 191 -14.78 3.44 -14.68
N PRO A 192 -15.35 4.48 -15.30
CA PRO A 192 -14.60 5.58 -15.91
C PRO A 192 -13.79 6.36 -14.86
N PRO A 193 -12.75 7.10 -15.28
CA PRO A 193 -12.00 7.99 -14.38
C PRO A 193 -12.89 9.02 -13.67
N ASN A 194 -12.45 9.45 -12.49
CA ASN A 194 -13.10 10.48 -11.65
C ASN A 194 -14.57 10.18 -11.30
N SER A 195 -14.93 8.91 -11.26
CA SER A 195 -16.28 8.48 -10.92
C SER A 195 -16.41 8.14 -9.44
N ILE A 196 -17.60 8.40 -8.89
CA ILE A 196 -17.98 7.95 -7.55
C ILE A 196 -19.03 6.86 -7.70
N VAL A 197 -18.77 5.68 -7.14
CA VAL A 197 -19.72 4.56 -7.19
C VAL A 197 -20.01 4.02 -5.79
N VAL A 198 -21.26 3.67 -5.56
CA VAL A 198 -21.75 3.17 -4.28
C VAL A 198 -22.75 2.04 -4.48
N GLY A 199 -22.96 1.22 -3.45
CA GLY A 199 -24.03 0.23 -3.36
C GLY A 199 -23.67 -1.15 -3.90
N ASN A 200 -24.63 -2.07 -3.78
CA ASN A 200 -24.54 -3.45 -4.26
C ASN A 200 -25.80 -3.76 -5.10
N PRO A 201 -25.69 -3.95 -6.43
CA PRO A 201 -24.52 -3.71 -7.26
C PRO A 201 -24.11 -2.22 -7.31
N ALA A 202 -22.82 -1.95 -7.52
CA ALA A 202 -22.31 -0.58 -7.56
C ALA A 202 -22.93 0.23 -8.70
N ARG A 203 -23.35 1.47 -8.38
CA ARG A 203 -23.91 2.43 -9.33
C ARG A 203 -23.24 3.79 -9.17
N HIS A 204 -23.16 4.56 -10.24
CA HIS A 204 -22.67 5.92 -10.16
C HIS A 204 -23.53 6.75 -9.20
N LEU A 205 -22.86 7.49 -8.35
CA LEU A 205 -23.48 8.51 -7.53
C LEU A 205 -23.65 9.76 -8.42
N SER A 206 -24.90 10.10 -8.72
CA SER A 206 -25.25 11.30 -9.49
C SER A 206 -25.18 12.54 -8.62
#